data_bf083d8b1512abb75a239aaaaf3ae40a
#
_entry.id   bf083d8b1512abb75a239aaaaf3ae40a
#
_cell.length_a   1.000
_cell.length_b   1.000
_cell.length_c   1.000
_cell.angle_alpha   90.00
_cell.angle_beta   90.00
_cell.angle_gamma   90.00
#
_symmetry.space_group_name_H-M   'P 1'
#
loop_
_entity.id
_entity.type
_entity.pdbx_description
1 polymer ?
#
loop_
_entity_poly.entity_id
_entity_poly.type
_entity_poly.pdbx_seq_one_letter_code
_entity_poly.pdbx_strand_id
1 'polypeptide(L)'
;MLLWLARILLWIPLSILHPTYIYGRKNRPKGKAILCSNHRSNWDIVLYLLHTKEKVVILAKKELTKNKFFGFILKHLGAVFIDREGNDINAIKECMKALKEGKKLYIFPEGTRLKDESKILGEIKSGLAMIAIKTKTPILTVWHERKPKAFRRSNIYIGKPYELTEFYG
;
A
#
# COMPACT_ATOMS: atom_id res chain seq x y z
N MET A 1 17.54 -10.76 12.49
CA MET A 1 17.21 -12.20 12.62
C MET A 1 15.78 -12.41 13.07
N LEU A 2 15.34 -11.87 14.21
CA LEU A 2 13.99 -12.05 14.77
C LEU A 2 12.85 -11.62 13.81
N LEU A 3 13.01 -10.48 13.12
CA LEU A 3 12.03 -9.97 12.15
C LEU A 3 11.85 -10.90 10.92
N TRP A 4 12.91 -11.58 10.52
CA TRP A 4 12.87 -12.53 9.41
C TRP A 4 12.12 -13.82 9.79
N LEU A 5 12.40 -14.35 11.00
CA LEU A 5 11.67 -15.50 11.55
C LEU A 5 10.19 -15.19 11.74
N ALA A 6 9.84 -14.04 12.33
CA ALA A 6 8.45 -13.59 12.47
C ALA A 6 7.73 -13.51 11.12
N ARG A 7 8.43 -13.05 10.07
CA ARG A 7 7.87 -12.98 8.73
C ARG A 7 7.60 -14.36 8.13
N ILE A 8 8.49 -15.34 8.32
CA ILE A 8 8.28 -16.72 7.87
C ILE A 8 7.11 -17.35 8.63
N LEU A 9 7.07 -17.19 9.95
CA LEU A 9 6.00 -17.71 10.80
C LEU A 9 4.62 -17.14 10.42
N LEU A 10 4.57 -15.88 10.00
CA LEU A 10 3.34 -15.27 9.51
C LEU A 10 3.01 -15.68 8.06
N TRP A 11 4.03 -15.89 7.23
CA TRP A 11 3.82 -16.15 5.80
C TRP A 11 3.09 -17.46 5.55
N ILE A 12 3.46 -18.54 6.24
CA ILE A 12 2.86 -19.87 6.05
C ILE A 12 1.36 -19.83 6.40
N PRO A 13 0.94 -19.50 7.63
CA PRO A 13 -0.48 -19.54 8.00
C PRO A 13 -1.32 -18.53 7.21
N LEU A 14 -0.79 -17.34 6.95
CA LEU A 14 -1.53 -16.34 6.17
C LEU A 14 -1.63 -16.69 4.69
N SER A 15 -0.64 -17.36 4.12
CA SER A 15 -0.70 -17.85 2.73
C SER A 15 -1.66 -19.04 2.57
N ILE A 16 -1.80 -19.87 3.58
CA ILE A 16 -2.80 -20.93 3.60
C ILE A 16 -4.20 -20.33 3.76
N LEU A 17 -4.35 -19.41 4.72
CA LEU A 17 -5.64 -18.77 4.99
C LEU A 17 -6.10 -17.87 3.83
N HIS A 18 -5.16 -17.15 3.21
CA HIS A 18 -5.41 -16.22 2.10
C HIS A 18 -4.47 -16.53 0.92
N PRO A 19 -4.72 -17.57 0.13
CA PRO A 19 -3.90 -17.89 -1.04
C PRO A 19 -3.86 -16.70 -1.98
N THR A 20 -2.68 -16.09 -2.17
CA THR A 20 -2.52 -14.84 -2.91
C THR A 20 -1.48 -14.98 -4.00
N TYR A 21 -1.85 -14.60 -5.21
CA TYR A 21 -0.97 -14.56 -6.37
C TYR A 21 -0.74 -13.12 -6.81
N ILE A 22 0.52 -12.78 -7.10
CA ILE A 22 0.89 -11.44 -7.55
C ILE A 22 1.43 -11.50 -8.96
N TYR A 23 0.74 -10.81 -9.86
CA TYR A 23 1.13 -10.60 -11.24
C TYR A 23 1.85 -9.26 -11.41
N GLY A 24 2.74 -9.17 -12.39
CA GLY A 24 3.47 -7.93 -12.66
C GLY A 24 4.57 -7.60 -11.64
N ARG A 25 5.09 -8.55 -10.89
CA ARG A 25 6.16 -8.33 -9.88
C ARG A 25 7.38 -7.61 -10.45
N LYS A 26 7.73 -7.87 -11.73
CA LYS A 26 8.86 -7.25 -12.42
C LYS A 26 8.69 -5.76 -12.69
N ASN A 27 7.46 -5.25 -12.63
CA ASN A 27 7.16 -3.84 -12.84
C ASN A 27 7.57 -2.95 -11.66
N ARG A 28 7.90 -3.53 -10.51
CA ARG A 28 8.24 -2.78 -9.30
C ARG A 28 9.63 -2.15 -9.44
N PRO A 29 9.76 -0.80 -9.37
CA PRO A 29 11.05 -0.15 -9.41
C PRO A 29 11.87 -0.45 -8.15
N LYS A 30 13.19 -0.40 -8.27
CA LYS A 30 14.11 -0.57 -7.12
C LYS A 30 14.07 0.64 -6.18
N GLY A 31 13.85 1.86 -6.70
CA GLY A 31 13.84 3.12 -5.96
C GLY A 31 12.46 3.53 -5.45
N LYS A 32 12.29 4.82 -5.26
CA LYS A 32 11.03 5.45 -4.85
C LYS A 32 9.91 5.14 -5.83
N ALA A 33 8.70 4.98 -5.29
CA ALA A 33 7.50 4.80 -6.08
C ALA A 33 6.25 5.08 -5.23
N ILE A 34 5.18 5.47 -5.88
CA ILE A 34 3.86 5.56 -5.26
C ILE A 34 3.06 4.33 -5.71
N LEU A 35 2.74 3.46 -4.77
CA LEU A 35 1.89 2.29 -4.98
C LEU A 35 0.44 2.71 -4.73
N CYS A 36 -0.29 2.95 -5.81
CA CYS A 36 -1.67 3.39 -5.80
C CYS A 36 -2.60 2.19 -5.87
N SER A 37 -3.31 1.90 -4.79
CA SER A 37 -4.12 0.69 -4.65
C SER A 37 -5.58 0.99 -4.41
N ASN A 38 -6.49 0.19 -4.99
CA ASN A 38 -7.87 0.14 -4.57
C ASN A 38 -7.98 -0.44 -3.15
N HIS A 39 -8.99 -0.02 -2.38
CA HIS A 39 -9.13 -0.40 -0.97
C HIS A 39 -10.39 -1.22 -0.71
N ARG A 40 -10.25 -2.54 -0.69
CA ARG A 40 -11.35 -3.49 -0.43
C ARG A 40 -11.37 -4.04 0.99
N SER A 41 -10.18 -4.16 1.61
CA SER A 41 -10.03 -4.76 2.93
C SER A 41 -8.77 -4.27 3.64
N ASN A 42 -8.75 -4.34 4.97
CA ASN A 42 -7.51 -4.12 5.73
C ASN A 42 -6.42 -5.17 5.40
N TRP A 43 -6.82 -6.32 4.87
CA TRP A 43 -5.90 -7.36 4.43
C TRP A 43 -5.14 -7.01 3.13
N ASP A 44 -5.61 -6.03 2.35
CA ASP A 44 -4.99 -5.67 1.07
C ASP A 44 -3.50 -5.36 1.22
N ILE A 45 -3.17 -4.46 2.14
CA ILE A 45 -1.77 -4.09 2.39
C ILE A 45 -0.98 -5.22 3.05
N VAL A 46 -1.60 -6.01 3.94
CA VAL A 46 -0.95 -7.15 4.59
C VAL A 46 -0.51 -8.17 3.56
N LEU A 47 -1.43 -8.58 2.69
CA LEU A 47 -1.17 -9.57 1.64
C LEU A 47 -0.15 -9.05 0.63
N TYR A 48 -0.22 -7.78 0.24
CA TYR A 48 0.79 -7.16 -0.61
C TYR A 48 2.18 -7.25 0.03
N LEU A 49 2.35 -6.76 1.25
CA LEU A 49 3.64 -6.74 1.95
C LEU A 49 4.19 -8.14 2.23
N LEU A 50 3.32 -9.07 2.59
CA LEU A 50 3.67 -10.46 2.88
C LEU A 50 4.34 -11.11 1.67
N HIS A 51 3.79 -10.88 0.47
CA HIS A 51 4.24 -11.53 -0.75
C HIS A 51 5.29 -10.74 -1.54
N THR A 52 5.45 -9.44 -1.31
CA THR A 52 6.43 -8.62 -2.05
C THR A 52 7.73 -8.39 -1.30
N LYS A 53 7.73 -8.54 0.02
CA LYS A 53 8.88 -8.25 0.90
C LYS A 53 9.37 -6.80 0.79
N GLU A 54 8.52 -5.89 0.38
CA GLU A 54 8.85 -4.46 0.31
C GLU A 54 8.72 -3.76 1.65
N LYS A 55 9.52 -2.71 1.82
CA LYS A 55 9.31 -1.72 2.89
C LYS A 55 8.55 -0.56 2.28
N VAL A 56 7.42 -0.21 2.88
CA VAL A 56 6.57 0.89 2.39
C VAL A 56 6.17 1.81 3.53
N VAL A 57 6.00 3.06 3.19
CA VAL A 57 5.35 4.04 4.07
C VAL A 57 3.86 4.00 3.77
N ILE A 58 3.05 3.91 4.80
CA ILE A 58 1.60 3.85 4.69
C ILE A 58 1.00 5.07 5.37
N LEU A 59 0.12 5.74 4.67
CA LEU A 59 -0.70 6.78 5.27
C LEU A 59 -1.86 6.12 6.03
N ALA A 60 -1.69 5.94 7.32
CA ALA A 60 -2.65 5.23 8.17
C ALA A 60 -3.44 6.19 9.07
N LYS A 61 -4.71 5.87 9.30
CA LYS A 61 -5.46 6.48 10.39
C LYS A 61 -4.99 5.90 11.72
N LYS A 62 -4.95 6.72 12.76
CA LYS A 62 -4.58 6.33 14.14
C LYS A 62 -5.40 5.14 14.66
N GLU A 63 -6.62 4.97 14.17
CA GLU A 63 -7.47 3.84 14.55
C GLU A 63 -6.90 2.47 14.12
N LEU A 64 -6.11 2.41 13.05
CA LEU A 64 -5.45 1.16 12.63
C LEU A 64 -4.36 0.72 13.61
N THR A 65 -3.74 1.68 14.32
CA THR A 65 -2.72 1.37 15.34
C THR A 65 -3.34 0.99 16.68
N LYS A 66 -4.63 1.30 16.93
CA LYS A 66 -5.36 0.87 18.12
C LYS A 66 -5.52 -0.65 18.19
N ASN A 67 -5.66 -1.32 17.04
CA ASN A 67 -5.61 -2.77 16.99
C ASN A 67 -4.15 -3.23 17.06
N LYS A 68 -3.67 -3.53 18.27
CA LYS A 68 -2.27 -3.92 18.55
C LYS A 68 -1.80 -5.09 17.69
N PHE A 69 -2.67 -6.09 17.44
CA PHE A 69 -2.34 -7.26 16.62
C PHE A 69 -2.11 -6.88 15.15
N PHE A 70 -3.00 -6.08 14.59
CA PHE A 70 -2.90 -5.64 13.19
C PHE A 70 -1.71 -4.70 12.97
N GLY A 71 -1.51 -3.75 13.90
CA GLY A 71 -0.35 -2.86 13.91
C GLY A 71 0.97 -3.63 14.01
N PHE A 72 1.02 -4.66 14.86
CA PHE A 72 2.16 -5.57 14.97
C PHE A 72 2.49 -6.26 13.65
N ILE A 73 1.49 -6.88 13.01
CA ILE A 73 1.68 -7.55 11.71
C ILE A 73 2.24 -6.57 10.66
N LEU A 74 1.62 -5.41 10.50
CA LEU A 74 2.03 -4.43 9.49
C LEU A 74 3.46 -3.93 9.74
N LYS A 75 3.81 -3.61 10.99
CA LYS A 75 5.16 -3.18 11.36
C LYS A 75 6.21 -4.25 11.03
N HIS A 76 5.93 -5.51 11.33
CA HIS A 76 6.84 -6.62 11.04
C HIS A 76 6.95 -6.94 9.55
N LEU A 77 5.94 -6.61 8.77
CA LEU A 77 5.98 -6.69 7.31
C LEU A 77 6.70 -5.50 6.65
N GLY A 78 7.12 -4.51 7.43
CA GLY A 78 7.91 -3.37 6.93
C GLY A 78 7.10 -2.11 6.66
N ALA A 79 5.91 -2.00 7.24
CA ALA A 79 5.11 -0.78 7.17
C ALA A 79 5.66 0.30 8.11
N VAL A 80 5.73 1.53 7.62
CA VAL A 80 5.98 2.73 8.40
C VAL A 80 4.72 3.58 8.35
N PHE A 81 4.20 3.94 9.53
CA PHE A 81 2.96 4.72 9.60
C PHE A 81 3.27 6.20 9.58
N ILE A 82 2.46 6.94 8.84
CA ILE A 82 2.36 8.39 8.93
C ILE A 82 1.01 8.71 9.57
N ASP A 83 1.04 9.47 10.66
CA ASP A 83 -0.17 9.88 11.35
C ASP A 83 -0.94 10.91 10.53
N ARG A 84 -2.26 10.73 10.46
CA ARG A 84 -3.18 11.67 9.81
C ARG A 84 -3.84 12.63 10.81
N GLU A 85 -3.33 12.75 12.03
CA GLU A 85 -3.98 13.63 13.02
C GLU A 85 -4.00 15.09 12.57
N GLY A 86 -5.20 15.57 12.40
CA GLY A 86 -5.57 16.98 12.42
C GLY A 86 -5.24 17.82 11.18
N ASN A 87 -4.36 17.42 10.29
CA ASN A 87 -4.03 18.26 9.13
C ASN A 87 -3.55 17.44 7.93
N ASP A 88 -4.34 17.37 6.89
CA ASP A 88 -4.00 16.69 5.63
C ASP A 88 -2.68 17.24 5.01
N ILE A 89 -2.34 18.50 5.26
CA ILE A 89 -1.12 19.14 4.77
C ILE A 89 0.13 18.52 5.39
N ASN A 90 0.15 18.24 6.69
CA ASN A 90 1.29 17.61 7.35
C ASN A 90 1.48 16.18 6.86
N ALA A 91 0.40 15.42 6.70
CA ALA A 91 0.45 14.07 6.16
C ALA A 91 1.02 14.06 4.72
N ILE A 92 0.63 15.02 3.88
CA ILE A 92 1.19 15.18 2.53
C ILE A 92 2.69 15.51 2.58
N LYS A 93 3.11 16.43 3.45
CA LYS A 93 4.53 16.76 3.63
C LYS A 93 5.37 15.55 4.04
N GLU A 94 4.89 14.74 4.98
CA GLU A 94 5.57 13.51 5.41
C GLU A 94 5.64 12.46 4.29
N CYS A 95 4.59 12.30 3.49
CA CYS A 95 4.61 11.45 2.30
C CYS A 95 5.69 11.92 1.31
N MET A 96 5.74 13.22 1.02
CA MET A 96 6.72 13.81 0.11
C MET A 96 8.16 13.66 0.65
N LYS A 97 8.37 13.83 1.96
CA LYS A 97 9.66 13.60 2.61
C LYS A 97 10.10 12.15 2.44
N ALA A 98 9.23 11.20 2.72
CA ALA A 98 9.53 9.77 2.56
C ALA A 98 9.93 9.42 1.11
N LEU A 99 9.25 9.98 0.11
CA LEU A 99 9.59 9.78 -1.30
C LEU A 99 10.93 10.42 -1.67
N LYS A 100 11.26 11.61 -1.15
CA LYS A 100 12.57 12.24 -1.33
C LYS A 100 13.70 11.43 -0.71
N GLU A 101 13.44 10.70 0.37
CA GLU A 101 14.37 9.75 1.01
C GLU A 101 14.47 8.41 0.24
N GLY A 102 13.86 8.29 -0.94
CA GLY A 102 13.90 7.09 -1.77
C GLY A 102 12.97 5.95 -1.32
N LYS A 103 12.09 6.20 -0.35
CA LYS A 103 11.12 5.20 0.15
C LYS A 103 9.96 5.04 -0.81
N LYS A 104 9.25 3.90 -0.70
CA LYS A 104 8.00 3.68 -1.41
C LYS A 104 6.82 4.09 -0.55
N LEU A 105 5.84 4.74 -1.15
CA LEU A 105 4.58 5.14 -0.52
C LEU A 105 3.47 4.20 -0.98
N TYR A 106 2.75 3.59 -0.05
CA TYR A 106 1.55 2.83 -0.38
C TYR A 106 0.32 3.66 0.02
N ILE A 107 -0.51 3.98 -0.95
CA ILE A 107 -1.65 4.87 -0.76
C ILE A 107 -2.92 4.26 -1.35
N PHE A 108 -4.01 4.44 -0.61
CA PHE A 108 -5.36 4.21 -1.10
C PHE A 108 -5.94 5.57 -1.50
N PRO A 109 -6.02 5.91 -2.79
CA PRO A 109 -6.42 7.24 -3.24
C PRO A 109 -7.88 7.58 -2.90
N GLU A 110 -8.71 6.56 -2.68
CA GLU A 110 -10.10 6.68 -2.25
C GLU A 110 -10.23 7.21 -0.81
N GLY A 111 -9.17 7.09 0.01
CA GLY A 111 -9.16 7.51 1.41
C GLY A 111 -10.02 6.66 2.36
N THR A 112 -10.93 5.86 1.84
CA THR A 112 -11.84 4.98 2.59
C THR A 112 -11.98 3.64 1.88
N ARG A 113 -12.46 2.62 2.59
CA ARG A 113 -12.78 1.33 1.97
C ARG A 113 -14.05 1.42 1.16
N LEU A 114 -14.06 0.81 -0.02
CA LEU A 114 -15.28 0.59 -0.78
C LEU A 114 -16.26 -0.26 0.03
N LYS A 115 -17.41 0.32 0.35
CA LYS A 115 -18.51 -0.39 1.02
C LYS A 115 -19.34 -1.20 0.02
N ASP A 116 -19.47 -0.66 -1.19
CA ASP A 116 -20.25 -1.25 -2.28
C ASP A 116 -19.33 -2.14 -3.12
N GLU A 117 -19.53 -3.45 -3.05
CA GLU A 117 -18.72 -4.43 -3.77
C GLU A 117 -18.99 -4.42 -5.30
N SER A 118 -20.08 -3.79 -5.76
CA SER A 118 -20.38 -3.63 -7.19
C SER A 118 -19.52 -2.54 -7.84
N LYS A 119 -19.03 -1.58 -7.05
CA LYS A 119 -18.14 -0.53 -7.54
C LYS A 119 -16.71 -1.05 -7.68
N ILE A 120 -16.11 -0.71 -8.80
CA ILE A 120 -14.73 -1.09 -9.11
C ILE A 120 -13.75 -0.20 -8.35
N LEU A 121 -14.00 1.11 -8.31
CA LEU A 121 -13.16 2.13 -7.72
C LEU A 121 -14.03 3.22 -7.09
N GLY A 122 -13.57 3.79 -5.98
CA GLY A 122 -14.19 4.96 -5.36
C GLY A 122 -13.69 6.27 -5.95
N GLU A 123 -14.15 7.37 -5.39
CA GLU A 123 -13.69 8.71 -5.77
C GLU A 123 -12.20 8.90 -5.43
N ILE A 124 -11.41 9.32 -6.41
CA ILE A 124 -9.96 9.52 -6.26
C ILE A 124 -9.70 10.97 -5.80
N LYS A 125 -8.98 11.11 -4.71
CA LYS A 125 -8.55 12.41 -4.19
C LYS A 125 -7.35 12.96 -4.98
N SER A 126 -7.37 14.24 -5.31
CA SER A 126 -6.34 14.93 -6.10
C SER A 126 -4.94 14.97 -5.45
N GLY A 127 -4.84 14.73 -4.15
CA GLY A 127 -3.57 14.77 -3.40
C GLY A 127 -2.50 13.81 -3.94
N LEU A 128 -2.90 12.67 -4.53
CA LEU A 128 -1.98 11.71 -5.13
C LEU A 128 -1.18 12.33 -6.30
N ALA A 129 -1.88 12.97 -7.24
CA ALA A 129 -1.25 13.59 -8.41
C ALA A 129 -0.27 14.68 -7.99
N MET A 130 -0.67 15.53 -7.04
CA MET A 130 0.19 16.57 -6.49
C MET A 130 1.48 16.02 -5.87
N ILE A 131 1.39 14.94 -5.08
CA ILE A 131 2.56 14.29 -4.47
C ILE A 131 3.48 13.75 -5.57
N ALA A 132 2.92 13.04 -6.56
CA ALA A 132 3.69 12.45 -7.65
C ALA A 132 4.45 13.50 -8.47
N ILE A 133 3.78 14.58 -8.87
CA ILE A 133 4.35 15.67 -9.64
C ILE A 133 5.47 16.37 -8.84
N LYS A 134 5.17 16.82 -7.61
CA LYS A 134 6.16 17.56 -6.78
C LYS A 134 7.38 16.73 -6.39
N THR A 135 7.26 15.41 -6.33
CA THR A 135 8.38 14.53 -5.98
C THR A 135 9.02 13.85 -7.19
N LYS A 136 8.50 14.08 -8.39
CA LYS A 136 8.92 13.42 -9.63
C LYS A 136 9.05 11.91 -9.41
N THR A 137 7.93 11.30 -8.95
CA THR A 137 7.92 9.91 -8.51
C THR A 137 6.94 9.10 -9.36
N PRO A 138 7.37 7.95 -9.92
CA PRO A 138 6.49 7.09 -10.70
C PRO A 138 5.35 6.53 -9.85
N ILE A 139 4.18 6.40 -10.47
CA ILE A 139 2.99 5.79 -9.90
C ILE A 139 2.86 4.38 -10.45
N LEU A 140 2.62 3.41 -9.59
CA LEU A 140 2.24 2.05 -9.95
C LEU A 140 0.85 1.76 -9.44
N THR A 141 0.01 1.21 -10.29
CA THR A 141 -1.27 0.66 -9.86
C THR A 141 -1.05 -0.69 -9.18
N VAL A 142 -1.70 -0.89 -8.05
CA VAL A 142 -1.78 -2.17 -7.35
C VAL A 142 -3.26 -2.52 -7.24
N TRP A 143 -3.70 -3.48 -8.05
CA TRP A 143 -5.10 -3.84 -8.14
C TRP A 143 -5.40 -5.13 -7.38
N HIS A 144 -6.22 -5.05 -6.34
CA HIS A 144 -6.80 -6.21 -5.66
C HIS A 144 -8.10 -6.61 -6.35
N GLU A 145 -8.11 -7.76 -7.01
CA GLU A 145 -9.25 -8.24 -7.80
C GLU A 145 -10.51 -8.34 -6.97
N ARG A 146 -10.38 -8.82 -5.75
CA ARG A 146 -11.52 -9.05 -4.83
C ARG A 146 -11.13 -8.84 -3.36
N LYS A 147 -12.14 -8.68 -2.52
CA LYS A 147 -11.96 -8.70 -1.07
C LYS A 147 -11.44 -10.07 -0.63
N PRO A 148 -10.31 -10.13 0.09
CA PRO A 148 -9.76 -11.39 0.58
C PRO A 148 -10.75 -12.11 1.49
N LYS A 149 -10.99 -13.39 1.20
CA LYS A 149 -11.78 -14.32 2.04
C LYS A 149 -10.90 -15.50 2.41
N ALA A 150 -11.14 -16.08 3.60
CA ALA A 150 -10.42 -17.27 4.06
C ALA A 150 -10.57 -18.42 3.04
N PHE A 151 -9.47 -19.11 2.79
CA PHE A 151 -9.36 -20.27 1.89
C PHE A 151 -9.79 -19.99 0.43
N ARG A 152 -9.92 -18.71 0.05
CA ARG A 152 -10.26 -18.33 -1.31
C ARG A 152 -9.10 -17.59 -1.95
N ARG A 153 -8.73 -18.04 -3.14
CA ARG A 153 -7.67 -17.40 -3.95
C ARG A 153 -7.99 -15.93 -4.22
N SER A 154 -6.98 -15.09 -4.04
CA SER A 154 -7.01 -13.67 -4.36
C SER A 154 -5.85 -13.35 -5.31
N ASN A 155 -6.10 -12.48 -6.29
CA ASN A 155 -5.08 -12.02 -7.23
C ASN A 155 -4.79 -10.54 -7.00
N ILE A 156 -3.50 -10.21 -7.07
CA ILE A 156 -3.00 -8.83 -7.01
C ILE A 156 -2.26 -8.57 -8.33
N TYR A 157 -2.61 -7.50 -9.00
CA TYR A 157 -1.99 -7.08 -10.25
C TYR A 157 -1.19 -5.80 -10.04
N ILE A 158 0.07 -5.80 -10.46
CA ILE A 158 0.96 -4.64 -10.40
C ILE A 158 1.16 -4.13 -11.82
N GLY A 159 0.66 -2.93 -12.09
CA GLY A 159 0.79 -2.24 -13.37
C GLY A 159 2.22 -1.81 -13.66
N LYS A 160 2.47 -1.36 -14.89
CA LYS A 160 3.73 -0.72 -15.24
C LYS A 160 3.85 0.63 -14.53
N PRO A 161 5.07 1.08 -14.20
CA PRO A 161 5.27 2.42 -13.67
C PRO A 161 4.87 3.47 -14.71
N TYR A 162 4.16 4.49 -14.25
CA TYR A 162 3.74 5.63 -15.04
C TYR A 162 4.28 6.92 -14.40
N GLU A 163 4.88 7.77 -15.19
CA GLU A 163 5.42 9.06 -14.76
C GLU A 163 4.59 10.20 -15.35
N LEU A 164 4.33 11.22 -14.55
CA LEU A 164 3.60 12.43 -14.95
C LEU A 164 4.57 13.50 -15.49
N THR A 165 5.47 13.08 -16.39
CA THR A 165 6.56 13.92 -16.90
C THR A 165 6.07 15.21 -17.59
N GLU A 166 4.93 15.16 -18.25
CA GLU A 166 4.27 16.30 -18.90
C GLU A 166 3.82 17.41 -17.92
N PHE A 167 3.75 17.08 -16.62
CA PHE A 167 3.37 18.02 -15.55
C PHE A 167 4.55 18.42 -14.65
N TYR A 168 5.77 17.99 -14.97
CA TYR A 168 6.96 18.39 -14.23
C TYR A 168 7.39 19.79 -14.69
N GLY A 169 6.99 20.81 -13.94
CA GLY A 169 7.48 22.18 -14.14
C GLY A 169 8.93 22.36 -13.69
#